data_7bd3456951c09a74ae906c444a0d8911
#
_entry.id   7bd3456951c09a74ae906c444a0d8911
#
_cell.length_a   1.000
_cell.length_b   1.000
_cell.length_c   1.000
_cell.angle_alpha   90.00
_cell.angle_beta   90.00
_cell.angle_gamma   90.00
#
_symmetry.space_group_name_H-M   'P 1'
#
loop_
_entity.id
_entity.type
_entity.pdbx_description
1 polymer ?
#
loop_
_entity_poly.entity_id
_entity_poly.type
_entity_poly.pdbx_seq_one_letter_code
_entity_poly.pdbx_strand_id
1 'polypeptide(L)'
;MKEKILALLEQKKYPEIAALVKDMNPADAAVLLEELPQQSMPLIFRLLPKELAADAFAYMDGDTQELLIQGFTDKELDEVMGEMFLDDTVDLIEEMPANVVKKILRHVDEETRKMINQVLNYPKDSAGAMMTMEYVDLKRSMTVEQAFDRIRATGLDSETIYTCYVTDSRRKLEGIVTVRELLLSPKNAVLRDIMETNVKFVSTHTDQEEAARLLSKYDFLALPVVDAEERLVGIVTVDDAMDVMQEEATEDMERMAAMAPSDKPYMKVSIFENWKKRAPWLLFLMISATFTGSIITHFETALAANLVLSSFIPMLMSTGGNTGSQASTTIIRSLSLGEIRYRDIPRILLKECGTAILCGVTLAVVNFAKLMLIDRVGVMVSIVVCLTILAVALVANLVGSLMPLLAKRLGLDPTVMASPLISTILDVVSLILFFNIAVVVCNM
;
A
#
# COMPACT_ATOMS: atom_id res chain seq x y z
N MET A 1 23.87 11.15 17.40
CA MET A 1 23.50 10.53 18.67
C MET A 1 24.27 9.23 18.88
N LYS A 2 24.25 8.29 17.97
CA LYS A 2 24.92 6.97 17.96
C LYS A 2 26.38 7.00 18.43
N GLU A 3 27.24 7.81 17.76
CA GLU A 3 28.67 7.90 18.12
C GLU A 3 28.92 8.34 19.57
N LYS A 4 28.08 9.26 20.06
CA LYS A 4 28.17 9.73 21.44
C LYS A 4 27.80 8.62 22.43
N ILE A 5 26.76 7.85 22.13
CA ILE A 5 26.33 6.71 22.95
C ILE A 5 27.39 5.63 22.95
N LEU A 6 27.96 5.28 21.80
CA LEU A 6 29.03 4.28 21.70
C LEU A 6 30.28 4.72 22.51
N ALA A 7 30.68 5.99 22.41
CA ALA A 7 31.80 6.51 23.19
C ALA A 7 31.55 6.48 24.74
N LEU A 8 30.30 6.76 25.16
CA LEU A 8 29.91 6.66 26.57
C LEU A 8 29.81 5.21 27.03
N LEU A 9 29.39 4.29 26.13
CA LEU A 9 29.32 2.87 26.41
C LEU A 9 30.72 2.28 26.65
N GLU A 10 31.70 2.64 25.83
CA GLU A 10 33.12 2.26 26.04
C GLU A 10 33.66 2.74 27.39
N GLN A 11 33.20 3.94 27.83
CA GLN A 11 33.56 4.50 29.13
C GLN A 11 32.70 3.96 30.27
N LYS A 12 31.72 3.08 30.01
CA LYS A 12 30.74 2.53 31.00
C LYS A 12 29.96 3.60 31.75
N LYS A 13 29.67 4.73 31.08
CA LYS A 13 28.94 5.88 31.67
C LYS A 13 27.42 5.74 31.48
N TYR A 14 26.83 4.67 32.00
CA TYR A 14 25.42 4.36 31.86
C TYR A 14 24.46 5.46 32.32
N PRO A 15 24.71 6.20 33.44
CA PRO A 15 23.82 7.29 33.83
C PRO A 15 23.78 8.45 32.82
N GLU A 16 24.90 8.72 32.12
CA GLU A 16 24.95 9.75 31.09
C GLU A 16 24.18 9.30 29.83
N ILE A 17 24.22 8.00 29.50
CA ILE A 17 23.45 7.41 28.41
C ILE A 17 21.94 7.47 28.75
N ALA A 18 21.54 7.03 29.94
CA ALA A 18 20.15 7.09 30.39
C ALA A 18 19.59 8.52 30.34
N ALA A 19 20.37 9.52 30.73
CA ALA A 19 19.96 10.92 30.66
C ALA A 19 19.79 11.44 29.22
N LEU A 20 20.53 10.86 28.25
CA LEU A 20 20.43 11.23 26.83
C LEU A 20 19.21 10.63 26.13
N VAL A 21 18.81 9.43 26.54
CA VAL A 21 17.71 8.68 25.88
C VAL A 21 16.37 8.87 26.55
N LYS A 22 16.35 9.38 27.80
CA LYS A 22 15.15 9.48 28.65
C LYS A 22 13.98 10.22 28.02
N ASP A 23 14.26 11.32 27.32
CA ASP A 23 13.25 12.21 26.77
C ASP A 23 13.21 12.14 25.23
N MET A 24 13.65 11.01 24.64
CA MET A 24 13.57 10.78 23.19
C MET A 24 12.15 10.48 22.76
N ASN A 25 11.85 10.79 21.50
CA ASN A 25 10.64 10.29 20.86
C ASN A 25 10.78 8.76 20.65
N PRO A 26 9.72 7.95 20.86
CA PRO A 26 9.77 6.51 20.68
C PRO A 26 10.31 6.04 19.33
N ALA A 27 9.84 6.63 18.23
CA ALA A 27 10.33 6.30 16.89
C ALA A 27 11.83 6.61 16.71
N ASP A 28 12.32 7.74 17.24
CA ASP A 28 13.75 8.07 17.20
C ASP A 28 14.58 7.11 18.09
N ALA A 29 14.02 6.64 19.20
CA ALA A 29 14.66 5.67 20.06
C ALA A 29 14.77 4.29 19.39
N ALA A 30 13.74 3.85 18.67
CA ALA A 30 13.75 2.64 17.86
C ALA A 30 14.85 2.68 16.80
N VAL A 31 14.88 3.72 15.96
CA VAL A 31 15.92 3.92 14.93
C VAL A 31 17.33 3.94 15.54
N LEU A 32 17.50 4.63 16.68
CA LEU A 32 18.78 4.65 17.37
C LEU A 32 19.22 3.25 17.82
N LEU A 33 18.30 2.46 18.38
CA LEU A 33 18.58 1.10 18.85
C LEU A 33 18.93 0.15 17.71
N GLU A 34 18.20 0.21 16.60
CA GLU A 34 18.48 -0.58 15.38
C GLU A 34 19.84 -0.24 14.76
N GLU A 35 20.27 1.00 14.86
CA GLU A 35 21.59 1.41 14.39
C GLU A 35 22.75 0.93 15.27
N LEU A 36 22.50 0.50 16.51
CA LEU A 36 23.53 0.06 17.43
C LEU A 36 24.01 -1.36 17.11
N PRO A 37 25.28 -1.70 17.48
CA PRO A 37 25.72 -3.08 17.40
C PRO A 37 24.80 -3.99 18.25
N GLN A 38 24.43 -5.15 17.69
CA GLN A 38 23.52 -6.11 18.33
C GLN A 38 23.86 -6.46 19.79
N GLN A 39 25.15 -6.47 20.13
CA GLN A 39 25.62 -6.73 21.50
C GLN A 39 25.32 -5.60 22.48
N SER A 40 25.17 -4.36 21.99
CA SER A 40 24.99 -3.17 22.82
C SER A 40 23.51 -2.81 22.97
N MET A 41 22.69 -3.16 22.00
CA MET A 41 21.28 -2.81 21.92
C MET A 41 20.47 -3.24 23.15
N PRO A 42 20.52 -4.50 23.64
CA PRO A 42 19.74 -4.90 24.82
C PRO A 42 20.14 -4.13 26.10
N LEU A 43 21.40 -3.69 26.17
CA LEU A 43 21.86 -2.91 27.31
C LEU A 43 21.30 -1.49 27.28
N ILE A 44 21.31 -0.85 26.10
CA ILE A 44 20.74 0.49 25.95
C ILE A 44 19.22 0.46 26.09
N PHE A 45 18.54 -0.55 25.57
CA PHE A 45 17.11 -0.77 25.74
C PHE A 45 16.72 -0.79 27.25
N ARG A 46 17.48 -1.49 28.08
CA ARG A 46 17.29 -1.53 29.56
C ARG A 46 17.52 -0.19 30.26
N LEU A 47 18.11 0.80 29.61
CA LEU A 47 18.33 2.15 30.15
C LEU A 47 17.18 3.11 29.82
N LEU A 48 16.25 2.74 28.94
CA LEU A 48 15.05 3.49 28.64
C LEU A 48 14.06 3.45 29.81
N PRO A 49 13.26 4.52 30.03
CA PRO A 49 12.05 4.43 30.84
C PRO A 49 11.11 3.34 30.32
N LYS A 50 10.32 2.70 31.17
CA LYS A 50 9.48 1.54 30.79
C LYS A 50 8.49 1.85 29.67
N GLU A 51 7.72 2.93 29.81
CA GLU A 51 6.77 3.40 28.81
C GLU A 51 7.49 3.65 27.47
N LEU A 52 8.56 4.45 27.48
CA LEU A 52 9.36 4.71 26.27
C LEU A 52 9.98 3.43 25.68
N ALA A 53 10.32 2.44 26.50
CA ALA A 53 10.88 1.18 26.02
C ALA A 53 9.84 0.33 25.28
N ALA A 54 8.59 0.28 25.80
CA ALA A 54 7.49 -0.43 25.13
C ALA A 54 7.09 0.27 23.83
N ASP A 55 6.87 1.59 23.86
CA ASP A 55 6.57 2.36 22.66
C ASP A 55 7.68 2.22 21.60
N ALA A 56 8.96 2.39 22.00
CA ALA A 56 10.08 2.22 21.08
C ALA A 56 10.19 0.79 20.53
N PHE A 57 9.79 -0.22 21.30
CA PHE A 57 9.80 -1.60 20.88
C PHE A 57 8.75 -1.86 19.79
N ALA A 58 7.56 -1.26 19.89
CA ALA A 58 6.52 -1.34 18.84
C ALA A 58 6.99 -0.77 17.51
N TYR A 59 7.78 0.33 17.50
CA TYR A 59 8.36 0.93 16.29
C TYR A 59 9.54 0.16 15.68
N MET A 60 10.06 -0.90 16.32
CA MET A 60 11.19 -1.65 15.79
C MET A 60 10.77 -2.65 14.72
N ASP A 61 11.71 -2.96 13.83
CA ASP A 61 11.51 -4.06 12.88
C ASP A 61 11.48 -5.44 13.56
N GLY A 62 10.74 -6.39 12.96
CA GLY A 62 10.51 -7.73 13.52
C GLY A 62 11.80 -8.52 13.84
N ASP A 63 12.88 -8.37 13.06
CA ASP A 63 14.16 -9.04 13.34
C ASP A 63 14.81 -8.51 14.63
N THR A 64 14.70 -7.19 14.84
CA THR A 64 15.22 -6.52 16.05
C THR A 64 14.37 -6.87 17.25
N GLN A 65 13.05 -6.90 17.12
CA GLN A 65 12.12 -7.34 18.13
C GLN A 65 12.38 -8.81 18.53
N GLU A 66 12.55 -9.71 17.56
CA GLU A 66 12.88 -11.12 17.83
C GLU A 66 14.17 -11.23 18.63
N LEU A 67 15.23 -10.51 18.25
CA LEU A 67 16.51 -10.53 18.97
C LEU A 67 16.37 -10.04 20.41
N LEU A 68 15.59 -8.97 20.65
CA LEU A 68 15.32 -8.48 22.01
C LEU A 68 14.52 -9.48 22.83
N ILE A 69 13.45 -10.06 22.26
CA ILE A 69 12.60 -11.07 22.94
C ILE A 69 13.42 -12.28 23.33
N GLN A 70 14.34 -12.75 22.48
CA GLN A 70 15.22 -13.85 22.80
C GLN A 70 16.16 -13.53 23.98
N GLY A 71 16.57 -12.26 24.10
CA GLY A 71 17.44 -11.77 25.17
C GLY A 71 16.73 -11.32 26.45
N PHE A 72 15.41 -11.18 26.43
CA PHE A 72 14.62 -10.76 27.59
C PHE A 72 14.48 -11.87 28.62
N THR A 73 14.55 -11.48 29.88
CA THR A 73 14.05 -12.27 31.02
C THR A 73 12.53 -12.28 30.97
N ASP A 74 11.92 -13.28 31.65
CA ASP A 74 10.46 -13.38 31.74
C ASP A 74 9.83 -12.08 32.31
N LYS A 75 10.48 -11.44 33.26
CA LYS A 75 10.01 -10.17 33.86
C LYS A 75 10.08 -8.99 32.88
N GLU A 76 11.14 -8.91 32.06
CA GLU A 76 11.29 -7.86 31.07
C GLU A 76 10.23 -8.03 29.95
N LEU A 77 9.95 -9.26 29.56
CA LEU A 77 8.92 -9.56 28.60
C LEU A 77 7.52 -9.21 29.13
N ASP A 78 7.21 -9.57 30.39
CA ASP A 78 5.96 -9.17 31.06
C ASP A 78 5.79 -7.64 31.08
N GLU A 79 6.89 -6.91 31.38
CA GLU A 79 6.86 -5.44 31.46
C GLU A 79 6.63 -4.81 30.08
N VAL A 80 7.23 -5.31 29.01
CA VAL A 80 7.04 -4.79 27.65
C VAL A 80 5.65 -5.14 27.13
N MET A 81 5.24 -6.40 27.22
CA MET A 81 3.93 -6.85 26.73
C MET A 81 2.76 -6.24 27.49
N GLY A 82 2.95 -5.85 28.75
CA GLY A 82 1.93 -5.23 29.57
C GLY A 82 1.71 -3.74 29.29
N GLU A 83 2.62 -3.08 28.59
CA GLU A 83 2.53 -1.67 28.19
C GLU A 83 2.19 -1.49 26.69
N MET A 84 2.32 -2.55 25.87
CA MET A 84 2.00 -2.50 24.43
C MET A 84 0.49 -2.54 24.21
N PHE A 85 0.03 -1.79 23.21
CA PHE A 85 -1.35 -1.86 22.73
C PHE A 85 -1.64 -3.18 22.01
N LEU A 86 -2.92 -3.50 21.87
CA LEU A 86 -3.36 -4.79 21.36
C LEU A 86 -2.99 -5.00 19.89
N ASP A 87 -3.16 -3.99 19.06
CA ASP A 87 -2.81 -3.98 17.63
C ASP A 87 -1.31 -4.21 17.44
N ASP A 88 -0.45 -3.43 18.08
CA ASP A 88 1.01 -3.64 18.08
C ASP A 88 1.40 -5.06 18.53
N THR A 89 0.68 -5.61 19.52
CA THR A 89 0.94 -6.99 19.98
C THR A 89 0.50 -8.03 18.94
N VAL A 90 -0.57 -7.78 18.21
CA VAL A 90 -1.05 -8.66 17.12
C VAL A 90 -0.06 -8.62 15.95
N ASP A 91 0.37 -7.45 15.52
CA ASP A 91 1.34 -7.27 14.44
C ASP A 91 2.67 -7.96 14.76
N LEU A 92 3.16 -7.76 16.00
CA LEU A 92 4.32 -8.50 16.49
C LEU A 92 4.15 -10.02 16.38
N ILE A 93 2.98 -10.56 16.76
CA ILE A 93 2.71 -12.00 16.72
C ILE A 93 2.66 -12.52 15.27
N GLU A 94 2.11 -11.76 14.34
CA GLU A 94 2.03 -12.15 12.93
C GLU A 94 3.42 -12.24 12.26
N GLU A 95 4.36 -11.40 12.67
CA GLU A 95 5.72 -11.38 12.14
C GLU A 95 6.64 -12.42 12.78
N MET A 96 6.33 -12.89 14.00
CA MET A 96 7.24 -13.70 14.79
C MET A 96 7.21 -15.20 14.46
N PRO A 97 8.36 -15.89 14.55
CA PRO A 97 8.42 -17.36 14.47
C PRO A 97 7.60 -18.02 15.59
N ALA A 98 7.00 -19.19 15.29
CA ALA A 98 6.08 -19.89 16.19
C ALA A 98 6.62 -20.19 17.61
N ASN A 99 7.94 -20.31 17.79
CA ASN A 99 8.59 -20.48 19.09
C ASN A 99 8.57 -19.18 19.91
N VAL A 100 8.73 -18.03 19.26
CA VAL A 100 8.66 -16.69 19.87
C VAL A 100 7.22 -16.37 20.22
N VAL A 101 6.26 -16.59 19.32
CA VAL A 101 4.82 -16.46 19.56
C VAL A 101 4.41 -17.22 20.84
N LYS A 102 4.86 -18.47 21.00
CA LYS A 102 4.58 -19.24 22.21
C LYS A 102 5.18 -18.63 23.48
N LYS A 103 6.32 -17.95 23.38
CA LYS A 103 6.94 -17.25 24.49
C LYS A 103 6.10 -16.03 24.84
N ILE A 104 5.75 -15.17 23.86
CA ILE A 104 4.90 -13.99 24.03
C ILE A 104 3.57 -14.38 24.70
N LEU A 105 2.80 -15.31 24.11
CA LEU A 105 1.48 -15.71 24.60
C LEU A 105 1.48 -16.33 26.03
N ARG A 106 2.63 -16.69 26.60
CA ARG A 106 2.72 -17.12 28.00
C ARG A 106 2.82 -15.95 28.96
N HIS A 107 3.31 -14.81 28.49
CA HIS A 107 3.57 -13.61 29.28
C HIS A 107 2.45 -12.58 29.19
N VAL A 108 1.50 -12.79 28.28
CA VAL A 108 0.26 -11.99 28.17
C VAL A 108 -0.83 -12.58 29.06
N ASP A 109 -1.63 -11.75 29.71
CA ASP A 109 -2.73 -12.17 30.58
C ASP A 109 -3.85 -12.90 29.80
N GLU A 110 -4.79 -13.52 30.49
CA GLU A 110 -5.82 -14.36 29.85
C GLU A 110 -6.82 -13.55 29.04
N GLU A 111 -7.10 -12.31 29.41
CA GLU A 111 -8.05 -11.43 28.73
C GLU A 111 -7.46 -10.92 27.43
N THR A 112 -6.26 -10.36 27.46
CA THR A 112 -5.51 -9.90 26.29
C THR A 112 -5.24 -11.06 25.31
N ARG A 113 -4.92 -12.26 25.82
CA ARG A 113 -4.78 -13.46 24.97
C ARG A 113 -6.06 -13.82 24.24
N LYS A 114 -7.23 -13.66 24.85
CA LYS A 114 -8.51 -13.88 24.16
C LYS A 114 -8.76 -12.85 23.08
N MET A 115 -8.43 -11.58 23.35
CA MET A 115 -8.54 -10.50 22.37
C MET A 115 -7.60 -10.72 21.20
N ILE A 116 -6.33 -11.04 21.42
CA ILE A 116 -5.37 -11.41 20.37
C ILE A 116 -5.92 -12.55 19.48
N ASN A 117 -6.39 -13.65 20.10
CA ASN A 117 -6.96 -14.76 19.33
C ASN A 117 -8.23 -14.36 18.58
N GLN A 118 -8.99 -13.41 19.07
CA GLN A 118 -10.16 -12.90 18.36
C GLN A 118 -9.74 -12.10 17.11
N VAL A 119 -8.76 -11.20 17.22
CA VAL A 119 -8.24 -10.40 16.11
C VAL A 119 -7.59 -11.29 15.06
N LEU A 120 -6.74 -12.23 15.44
CA LEU A 120 -6.09 -13.20 14.54
C LEU A 120 -7.09 -14.13 13.79
N ASN A 121 -8.35 -14.21 14.19
CA ASN A 121 -9.37 -14.96 13.47
C ASN A 121 -10.06 -14.16 12.36
N TYR A 122 -9.87 -12.85 12.28
CA TYR A 122 -10.39 -12.06 11.17
C TYR A 122 -9.55 -12.32 9.90
N PRO A 123 -10.12 -12.09 8.73
CA PRO A 123 -9.37 -12.19 7.48
C PRO A 123 -8.16 -11.25 7.52
N LYS A 124 -7.01 -11.72 7.06
CA LYS A 124 -5.84 -10.87 6.85
C LYS A 124 -6.22 -9.71 5.91
N ASP A 125 -5.56 -8.57 6.05
CA ASP A 125 -5.82 -7.36 5.26
C ASP A 125 -7.26 -6.83 5.39
N SER A 126 -7.91 -7.06 6.56
CA SER A 126 -9.25 -6.54 6.88
C SER A 126 -9.22 -5.55 8.04
N ALA A 127 -10.21 -4.66 8.11
CA ALA A 127 -10.37 -3.74 9.23
C ALA A 127 -10.47 -4.44 10.61
N GLY A 128 -10.91 -5.69 10.63
CA GLY A 128 -10.94 -6.51 11.84
C GLY A 128 -9.56 -7.01 12.27
N ALA A 129 -8.62 -7.21 11.34
CA ALA A 129 -7.25 -7.61 11.65
C ALA A 129 -6.40 -6.44 12.15
N MET A 130 -6.62 -5.23 11.59
CA MET A 130 -5.86 -4.03 11.94
C MET A 130 -6.47 -3.19 13.07
N MET A 131 -7.62 -3.58 13.64
CA MET A 131 -8.27 -2.78 14.68
C MET A 131 -7.68 -2.99 16.06
N THR A 132 -7.64 -1.94 16.88
CA THR A 132 -7.50 -2.06 18.32
C THR A 132 -8.86 -2.15 19.01
N MET A 133 -8.92 -2.85 20.16
CA MET A 133 -10.11 -2.94 21.02
C MET A 133 -10.07 -1.93 22.16
N GLU A 134 -9.03 -1.13 22.26
CA GLU A 134 -8.71 -0.23 23.35
C GLU A 134 -9.25 1.18 23.07
N TYR A 135 -10.55 1.35 23.20
CA TYR A 135 -11.27 2.60 22.93
C TYR A 135 -12.16 3.02 24.08
N VAL A 136 -12.50 4.30 24.17
CA VAL A 136 -13.42 4.83 25.16
C VAL A 136 -14.87 4.61 24.73
N ASP A 137 -15.61 3.75 25.46
CA ASP A 137 -17.05 3.60 25.31
C ASP A 137 -17.82 4.44 26.33
N LEU A 138 -18.87 5.13 25.87
CA LEU A 138 -19.77 5.94 26.65
C LEU A 138 -21.21 5.47 26.45
N LYS A 139 -22.11 5.86 27.37
CA LYS A 139 -23.53 5.55 27.25
C LYS A 139 -24.35 6.80 26.97
N ARG A 140 -25.33 6.72 26.09
CA ARG A 140 -26.18 7.84 25.66
C ARG A 140 -26.85 8.61 26.81
N SER A 141 -27.07 7.97 27.96
CA SER A 141 -27.69 8.57 29.15
C SER A 141 -26.71 9.31 30.04
N MET A 142 -25.40 9.21 29.82
CA MET A 142 -24.39 9.91 30.59
C MET A 142 -24.47 11.43 30.37
N THR A 143 -24.13 12.18 31.40
CA THR A 143 -23.85 13.62 31.28
C THR A 143 -22.39 13.82 30.84
N VAL A 144 -22.08 15.03 30.37
CA VAL A 144 -20.71 15.43 30.02
C VAL A 144 -19.75 15.23 31.21
N GLU A 145 -20.15 15.53 32.43
CA GLU A 145 -19.34 15.33 33.61
C GLU A 145 -19.04 13.84 33.87
N GLN A 146 -20.06 12.98 33.72
CA GLN A 146 -19.88 11.51 33.81
C GLN A 146 -19.00 10.95 32.66
N ALA A 147 -19.09 11.53 31.47
CA ALA A 147 -18.22 11.15 30.37
C ALA A 147 -16.75 11.47 30.67
N PHE A 148 -16.47 12.66 31.21
CA PHE A 148 -15.10 12.99 31.67
C PHE A 148 -14.58 12.08 32.79
N ASP A 149 -15.45 11.71 33.70
CA ASP A 149 -15.04 10.76 34.76
C ASP A 149 -14.73 9.39 34.19
N ARG A 150 -15.48 8.94 33.19
CA ARG A 150 -15.21 7.70 32.48
C ARG A 150 -13.89 7.77 31.67
N ILE A 151 -13.68 8.88 30.92
CA ILE A 151 -12.44 9.10 30.17
C ILE A 151 -11.22 9.10 31.10
N ARG A 152 -11.30 9.76 32.26
CA ARG A 152 -10.19 9.76 33.25
C ARG A 152 -9.92 8.39 33.85
N ALA A 153 -10.95 7.55 33.95
CA ALA A 153 -10.81 6.21 34.51
C ALA A 153 -10.25 5.18 33.53
N THR A 154 -10.49 5.34 32.22
CA THR A 154 -10.15 4.33 31.19
C THR A 154 -9.22 4.85 30.10
N GLY A 155 -8.99 6.16 30.03
CA GLY A 155 -8.27 6.76 28.91
C GLY A 155 -6.76 6.51 28.88
N LEU A 156 -6.18 6.02 30.00
CA LEU A 156 -4.78 5.60 30.02
C LEU A 156 -4.59 4.24 29.31
N ASP A 157 -5.63 3.40 29.37
CA ASP A 157 -5.63 2.08 28.74
C ASP A 157 -6.35 2.12 27.36
N SER A 158 -6.54 3.31 26.80
CA SER A 158 -7.21 3.49 25.49
C SER A 158 -6.24 4.09 24.50
N GLU A 159 -6.18 3.55 23.28
CA GLU A 159 -5.34 3.99 22.17
C GLU A 159 -5.52 5.48 21.89
N THR A 160 -6.75 5.94 21.87
CA THR A 160 -7.09 7.34 21.73
C THR A 160 -8.33 7.74 22.53
N ILE A 161 -8.31 8.98 23.04
CA ILE A 161 -9.47 9.60 23.71
C ILE A 161 -10.12 10.69 22.87
N TYR A 162 -9.55 11.07 21.71
CA TYR A 162 -10.04 12.20 20.94
C TYR A 162 -11.46 12.00 20.41
N THR A 163 -11.81 10.77 20.07
CA THR A 163 -13.16 10.35 19.71
C THR A 163 -13.64 9.27 20.64
N CYS A 164 -14.78 9.51 21.31
CA CYS A 164 -15.42 8.56 22.20
C CYS A 164 -16.69 8.01 21.52
N TYR A 165 -16.95 6.74 21.72
CA TYR A 165 -18.02 6.02 21.04
C TYR A 165 -19.21 5.81 21.97
N VAL A 166 -20.41 6.22 21.52
CA VAL A 166 -21.63 6.07 22.29
C VAL A 166 -22.35 4.80 21.88
N THR A 167 -22.49 3.89 22.85
CA THR A 167 -23.10 2.56 22.62
C THR A 167 -24.32 2.35 23.50
N ASP A 168 -25.22 1.46 23.05
CA ASP A 168 -26.33 0.96 23.85
C ASP A 168 -25.89 -0.13 24.84
N SER A 169 -26.86 -0.73 25.56
CA SER A 169 -26.59 -1.83 26.52
C SER A 169 -26.10 -3.13 25.84
N ARG A 170 -26.25 -3.26 24.51
CA ARG A 170 -25.82 -4.41 23.71
C ARG A 170 -24.55 -4.10 22.91
N ARG A 171 -23.87 -2.98 23.22
CA ARG A 171 -22.69 -2.47 22.50
C ARG A 171 -22.98 -2.03 21.06
N LYS A 172 -24.23 -1.87 20.66
CA LYS A 172 -24.53 -1.33 19.34
C LYS A 172 -24.11 0.14 19.28
N LEU A 173 -23.43 0.53 18.19
CA LEU A 173 -22.96 1.90 17.99
C LEU A 173 -24.15 2.82 17.71
N GLU A 174 -24.40 3.81 18.57
CA GLU A 174 -25.49 4.79 18.47
C GLU A 174 -24.99 6.17 18.02
N GLY A 175 -23.73 6.51 18.34
CA GLY A 175 -23.17 7.82 18.03
C GLY A 175 -21.71 7.92 18.39
N ILE A 176 -21.12 9.06 18.10
CA ILE A 176 -19.79 9.47 18.54
C ILE A 176 -19.86 10.84 19.20
N VAL A 177 -18.92 11.12 20.08
CA VAL A 177 -18.70 12.44 20.64
C VAL A 177 -17.21 12.69 20.79
N THR A 178 -16.75 13.83 20.31
CA THR A 178 -15.34 14.20 20.41
C THR A 178 -15.05 14.83 21.77
N VAL A 179 -13.83 14.71 22.29
CA VAL A 179 -13.39 15.41 23.51
C VAL A 179 -13.57 16.92 23.34
N ARG A 180 -13.39 17.45 22.12
CA ARG A 180 -13.67 18.86 21.83
C ARG A 180 -15.12 19.23 22.11
N GLU A 181 -16.09 18.43 21.68
CA GLU A 181 -17.52 18.69 21.92
C GLU A 181 -17.85 18.59 23.40
N LEU A 182 -17.28 17.59 24.11
CA LEU A 182 -17.42 17.48 25.56
C LEU A 182 -16.90 18.72 26.29
N LEU A 183 -15.72 19.24 25.91
CA LEU A 183 -15.10 20.42 26.52
C LEU A 183 -15.92 21.70 26.30
N LEU A 184 -16.60 21.82 25.17
CA LEU A 184 -17.40 22.99 24.80
C LEU A 184 -18.86 22.90 25.29
N SER A 185 -19.30 21.73 25.75
CA SER A 185 -20.67 21.50 26.21
C SER A 185 -20.84 21.75 27.70
N PRO A 186 -22.05 22.15 28.18
CA PRO A 186 -22.34 22.25 29.59
C PRO A 186 -22.17 20.90 30.31
N LYS A 187 -21.64 20.91 31.52
CA LYS A 187 -21.35 19.68 32.32
C LYS A 187 -22.57 18.77 32.53
N ASN A 188 -23.76 19.35 32.59
CA ASN A 188 -25.01 18.65 32.81
C ASN A 188 -25.73 18.27 31.48
N ALA A 189 -25.18 18.61 30.31
CA ALA A 189 -25.73 18.16 29.05
C ALA A 189 -25.63 16.64 28.92
N VAL A 190 -26.67 16.00 28.35
CA VAL A 190 -26.73 14.56 28.16
C VAL A 190 -26.15 14.20 26.81
N LEU A 191 -25.35 13.14 26.73
CA LEU A 191 -24.63 12.77 25.51
C LEU A 191 -25.55 12.56 24.30
N ARG A 192 -26.74 11.99 24.49
CA ARG A 192 -27.75 11.83 23.42
C ARG A 192 -28.12 13.13 22.69
N ASP A 193 -27.97 14.28 23.36
CA ASP A 193 -28.41 15.57 22.86
C ASP A 193 -27.24 16.31 22.13
N ILE A 194 -26.01 15.85 22.31
CA ILE A 194 -24.80 16.45 21.73
C ILE A 194 -24.01 15.51 20.81
N MET A 195 -24.26 14.19 20.88
CA MET A 195 -23.56 13.21 20.05
C MET A 195 -23.95 13.30 18.57
N GLU A 196 -23.01 13.05 17.70
CA GLU A 196 -23.28 12.83 16.27
C GLU A 196 -23.80 11.41 16.05
N THR A 197 -24.97 11.29 15.41
CA THR A 197 -25.63 9.99 15.14
C THR A 197 -25.41 9.47 13.71
N ASN A 198 -24.92 10.32 12.79
CA ASN A 198 -24.59 9.90 11.41
C ASN A 198 -23.16 9.38 11.34
N VAL A 199 -22.86 8.36 12.12
CA VAL A 199 -21.51 7.80 12.24
C VAL A 199 -21.14 7.00 10.98
N LYS A 200 -19.94 7.23 10.49
CA LYS A 200 -19.31 6.35 9.50
C LYS A 200 -18.59 5.24 10.27
N PHE A 201 -18.78 4.01 9.83
CA PHE A 201 -18.14 2.84 10.40
C PHE A 201 -17.83 1.83 9.29
N VAL A 202 -17.00 0.87 9.58
CA VAL A 202 -16.68 -0.28 8.73
C VAL A 202 -17.01 -1.59 9.45
N SER A 203 -17.20 -2.65 8.67
CA SER A 203 -17.34 -4.00 9.19
C SER A 203 -15.97 -4.61 9.44
N THR A 204 -15.87 -5.57 10.37
CA THR A 204 -14.66 -6.38 10.60
C THR A 204 -14.11 -7.08 9.34
N HIS A 205 -14.94 -7.26 8.30
CA HIS A 205 -14.56 -7.88 7.03
C HIS A 205 -14.31 -6.87 5.90
N THR A 206 -14.40 -5.58 6.19
CA THR A 206 -14.06 -4.54 5.22
C THR A 206 -12.56 -4.58 4.96
N ASP A 207 -12.19 -4.47 3.70
CA ASP A 207 -10.79 -4.39 3.25
C ASP A 207 -10.06 -3.23 3.90
N GLN A 208 -8.79 -3.43 4.30
CA GLN A 208 -7.98 -2.43 4.99
C GLN A 208 -7.77 -1.16 4.14
N GLU A 209 -7.58 -1.30 2.81
CA GLU A 209 -7.46 -0.15 1.91
C GLU A 209 -8.75 0.70 1.91
N GLU A 210 -9.93 0.06 1.96
CA GLU A 210 -11.21 0.77 2.03
C GLU A 210 -11.36 1.51 3.37
N ALA A 211 -10.96 0.90 4.49
CA ALA A 211 -10.98 1.52 5.80
C ALA A 211 -10.03 2.73 5.86
N ALA A 212 -8.79 2.58 5.40
CA ALA A 212 -7.79 3.67 5.32
C ALA A 212 -8.27 4.81 4.40
N ARG A 213 -8.89 4.47 3.27
CA ARG A 213 -9.48 5.46 2.36
C ARG A 213 -10.63 6.23 2.98
N LEU A 214 -11.45 5.61 3.84
CA LEU A 214 -12.53 6.30 4.55
C LEU A 214 -11.98 7.25 5.61
N LEU A 215 -10.96 6.84 6.38
CA LEU A 215 -10.25 7.71 7.32
C LEU A 215 -9.69 8.95 6.62
N SER A 216 -8.94 8.76 5.54
CA SER A 216 -8.40 9.86 4.73
C SER A 216 -9.48 10.75 4.11
N LYS A 217 -10.58 10.17 3.62
CA LYS A 217 -11.65 10.94 2.95
C LYS A 217 -12.40 11.87 3.87
N TYR A 218 -12.58 11.46 5.13
CA TYR A 218 -13.38 12.21 6.11
C TYR A 218 -12.51 12.93 7.14
N ASP A 219 -11.19 12.87 7.01
CA ASP A 219 -10.20 13.44 7.94
C ASP A 219 -10.44 12.93 9.38
N PHE A 220 -10.78 11.66 9.54
CA PHE A 220 -11.00 11.05 10.85
C PHE A 220 -9.67 10.68 11.51
N LEU A 221 -9.61 10.81 12.84
CA LEU A 221 -8.48 10.32 13.65
C LEU A 221 -8.63 8.83 14.00
N ALA A 222 -9.86 8.34 14.06
CA ALA A 222 -10.16 6.94 14.25
C ALA A 222 -11.53 6.58 13.63
N LEU A 223 -11.67 5.36 13.14
CA LEU A 223 -12.86 4.84 12.47
C LEU A 223 -13.41 3.64 13.24
N PRO A 224 -14.67 3.65 13.69
CA PRO A 224 -15.22 2.52 14.42
C PRO A 224 -15.45 1.30 13.52
N VAL A 225 -15.11 0.13 14.06
CA VAL A 225 -15.29 -1.17 13.45
C VAL A 225 -16.43 -1.90 14.14
N VAL A 226 -17.37 -2.44 13.37
CA VAL A 226 -18.53 -3.14 13.89
C VAL A 226 -18.61 -4.58 13.38
N ASP A 227 -19.24 -5.44 14.17
CA ASP A 227 -19.57 -6.81 13.75
C ASP A 227 -20.84 -6.86 12.87
N ALA A 228 -21.26 -8.08 12.51
CA ALA A 228 -22.45 -8.32 11.66
C ALA A 228 -23.77 -7.83 12.32
N GLU A 229 -23.80 -7.67 13.64
CA GLU A 229 -24.94 -7.15 14.41
C GLU A 229 -24.85 -5.65 14.69
N GLU A 230 -23.91 -4.95 14.06
CA GLU A 230 -23.60 -3.52 14.24
C GLU A 230 -23.13 -3.18 15.69
N ARG A 231 -22.54 -4.13 16.40
CA ARG A 231 -21.91 -3.88 17.70
C ARG A 231 -20.49 -3.37 17.50
N LEU A 232 -20.11 -2.35 18.22
CA LEU A 232 -18.75 -1.82 18.22
C LEU A 232 -17.80 -2.89 18.80
N VAL A 233 -16.82 -3.30 18.02
CA VAL A 233 -15.81 -4.32 18.39
C VAL A 233 -14.41 -3.75 18.48
N GLY A 234 -14.11 -2.68 17.77
CA GLY A 234 -12.81 -2.02 17.77
C GLY A 234 -12.83 -0.69 17.05
N ILE A 235 -11.67 -0.11 16.92
CA ILE A 235 -11.41 1.10 16.13
C ILE A 235 -10.15 0.89 15.28
N VAL A 236 -10.09 1.55 14.14
CA VAL A 236 -8.87 1.68 13.33
C VAL A 236 -8.40 3.12 13.46
N THR A 237 -7.15 3.33 13.77
CA THR A 237 -6.56 4.65 13.96
C THR A 237 -5.99 5.23 12.68
N VAL A 238 -5.65 6.51 12.68
CA VAL A 238 -5.15 7.19 11.47
C VAL A 238 -3.71 6.83 11.16
N ASP A 239 -2.89 6.54 12.15
CA ASP A 239 -1.50 6.10 12.03
C ASP A 239 -1.43 4.72 11.35
N ASP A 240 -2.17 3.71 11.84
CA ASP A 240 -2.30 2.40 11.17
C ASP A 240 -2.81 2.54 9.73
N ALA A 241 -3.80 3.41 9.53
CA ALA A 241 -4.31 3.67 8.18
C ALA A 241 -3.24 4.31 7.26
N MET A 242 -2.32 5.11 7.81
CA MET A 242 -1.19 5.66 7.03
C MET A 242 -0.19 4.57 6.64
N ASP A 243 0.10 3.63 7.53
CA ASP A 243 0.99 2.51 7.24
C ASP A 243 0.38 1.58 6.19
N VAL A 244 -0.90 1.23 6.33
CA VAL A 244 -1.64 0.49 5.30
C VAL A 244 -1.61 1.21 3.94
N MET A 245 -1.82 2.52 3.90
CA MET A 245 -1.76 3.28 2.63
C MET A 245 -0.37 3.23 1.99
N GLN A 246 0.70 3.18 2.77
CA GLN A 246 2.07 3.05 2.29
C GLN A 246 2.36 1.64 1.78
N GLU A 247 1.90 0.62 2.50
CA GLU A 247 2.02 -0.79 2.12
C GLU A 247 1.29 -1.08 0.82
N GLU A 248 0.01 -0.68 0.71
CA GLU A 248 -0.80 -0.82 -0.51
C GLU A 248 -0.18 -0.08 -1.70
N ALA A 249 0.36 1.13 -1.47
CA ALA A 249 1.05 1.85 -2.55
C ALA A 249 2.33 1.13 -3.01
N THR A 250 3.05 0.49 -2.11
CA THR A 250 4.25 -0.31 -2.41
C THR A 250 3.86 -1.57 -3.17
N GLU A 251 2.83 -2.27 -2.69
CA GLU A 251 2.28 -3.45 -3.37
C GLU A 251 1.81 -3.14 -4.79
N ASP A 252 1.06 -2.05 -4.98
CA ASP A 252 0.61 -1.55 -6.28
C ASP A 252 1.81 -1.31 -7.21
N MET A 253 2.88 -0.67 -6.73
CA MET A 253 4.10 -0.42 -7.53
C MET A 253 4.79 -1.72 -7.94
N GLU A 254 4.91 -2.69 -7.04
CA GLU A 254 5.54 -3.98 -7.33
C GLU A 254 4.70 -4.80 -8.31
N ARG A 255 3.38 -4.86 -8.15
CA ARG A 255 2.45 -5.51 -9.09
C ARG A 255 2.49 -4.84 -10.47
N MET A 256 2.51 -3.50 -10.51
CA MET A 256 2.66 -2.74 -11.77
C MET A 256 3.98 -3.01 -12.49
N ALA A 257 5.02 -3.41 -11.76
CA ALA A 257 6.30 -3.85 -12.33
C ALA A 257 6.33 -5.37 -12.67
N ALA A 258 5.20 -6.07 -12.57
CA ALA A 258 5.08 -7.52 -12.72
C ALA A 258 6.01 -8.28 -11.77
N MET A 259 6.00 -7.90 -10.50
CA MET A 259 6.68 -8.58 -9.40
C MET A 259 5.65 -9.07 -8.38
N ALA A 260 5.98 -10.10 -7.61
CA ALA A 260 5.20 -10.46 -6.44
C ALA A 260 5.54 -9.50 -5.28
N PRO A 261 4.54 -9.05 -4.48
CA PRO A 261 4.74 -8.11 -3.39
C PRO A 261 5.73 -8.57 -2.32
N SER A 262 6.26 -7.61 -1.56
CA SER A 262 7.19 -7.84 -0.47
C SER A 262 6.91 -6.93 0.72
N ASP A 263 6.62 -7.53 1.86
CA ASP A 263 6.45 -6.82 3.14
C ASP A 263 7.78 -6.45 3.81
N LYS A 264 8.92 -6.86 3.21
CA LYS A 264 10.26 -6.66 3.79
C LYS A 264 11.01 -5.51 3.13
N PRO A 265 11.75 -4.69 3.90
CA PRO A 265 12.69 -3.72 3.36
C PRO A 265 13.70 -4.35 2.40
N TYR A 266 14.02 -3.68 1.30
CA TYR A 266 14.85 -4.20 0.21
C TYR A 266 16.18 -4.84 0.67
N MET A 267 16.85 -4.26 1.66
CA MET A 267 18.13 -4.76 2.16
C MET A 267 18.01 -6.07 2.96
N LYS A 268 16.81 -6.40 3.45
CA LYS A 268 16.54 -7.63 4.19
C LYS A 268 16.06 -8.78 3.30
N VAL A 269 15.63 -8.46 2.07
CA VAL A 269 15.18 -9.49 1.11
C VAL A 269 16.37 -10.23 0.55
N SER A 270 16.40 -11.56 0.68
CA SER A 270 17.47 -12.39 0.16
C SER A 270 17.49 -12.42 -1.38
N ILE A 271 18.67 -12.68 -1.97
CA ILE A 271 18.80 -12.81 -3.44
C ILE A 271 17.87 -13.90 -3.99
N PHE A 272 17.71 -15.01 -3.28
CA PHE A 272 16.85 -16.11 -3.71
C PHE A 272 15.36 -15.72 -3.64
N GLU A 273 14.94 -14.98 -2.62
CA GLU A 273 13.60 -14.47 -2.48
C GLU A 273 13.27 -13.47 -3.59
N ASN A 274 14.16 -12.51 -3.88
CA ASN A 274 14.03 -11.60 -5.01
C ASN A 274 13.92 -12.34 -6.35
N TRP A 275 14.73 -13.38 -6.55
CA TRP A 275 14.62 -14.22 -7.73
C TRP A 275 13.26 -14.91 -7.82
N LYS A 276 12.77 -15.49 -6.74
CA LYS A 276 11.47 -16.18 -6.69
C LYS A 276 10.30 -15.24 -7.01
N LYS A 277 10.39 -13.98 -6.60
CA LYS A 277 9.35 -12.95 -6.86
C LYS A 277 9.34 -12.48 -8.32
N ARG A 278 10.48 -12.46 -9.01
CA ARG A 278 10.63 -11.93 -10.37
C ARG A 278 10.59 -13.01 -11.47
N ALA A 279 11.20 -14.15 -11.23
CA ALA A 279 11.40 -15.17 -12.26
C ALA A 279 10.11 -15.71 -12.90
N PRO A 280 9.01 -15.98 -12.16
CA PRO A 280 7.79 -16.50 -12.78
C PRO A 280 7.21 -15.53 -13.81
N TRP A 281 7.16 -14.24 -13.49
CA TRP A 281 6.67 -13.23 -14.42
C TRP A 281 7.58 -13.05 -15.64
N LEU A 282 8.90 -13.03 -15.45
CA LEU A 282 9.86 -12.95 -16.54
C LEU A 282 9.75 -14.15 -17.50
N LEU A 283 9.54 -15.35 -16.97
CA LEU A 283 9.30 -16.55 -17.79
C LEU A 283 7.99 -16.46 -18.58
N PHE A 284 6.92 -15.99 -17.95
CA PHE A 284 5.65 -15.78 -18.61
C PHE A 284 5.77 -14.75 -19.76
N LEU A 285 6.41 -13.60 -19.51
CA LEU A 285 6.65 -12.58 -20.52
C LEU A 285 7.56 -13.07 -21.65
N MET A 286 8.59 -13.87 -21.34
CA MET A 286 9.48 -14.49 -22.34
C MET A 286 8.69 -15.44 -23.27
N ILE A 287 7.81 -16.27 -22.71
CA ILE A 287 6.95 -17.15 -23.53
C ILE A 287 6.03 -16.30 -24.40
N SER A 288 5.44 -15.24 -23.88
CA SER A 288 4.59 -14.34 -24.65
C SER A 288 5.34 -13.64 -25.79
N ALA A 289 6.61 -13.30 -25.60
CA ALA A 289 7.45 -12.71 -26.64
C ALA A 289 7.69 -13.64 -27.85
N THR A 290 7.48 -14.94 -27.71
CA THR A 290 7.58 -15.88 -28.86
C THR A 290 6.52 -15.60 -29.93
N PHE A 291 5.34 -15.07 -29.55
CA PHE A 291 4.32 -14.67 -30.52
C PHE A 291 4.78 -13.53 -31.41
N THR A 292 5.54 -12.57 -30.85
CA THR A 292 6.17 -11.49 -31.61
C THR A 292 7.11 -12.02 -32.68
N GLY A 293 7.95 -12.99 -32.34
CA GLY A 293 8.83 -13.66 -33.30
C GLY A 293 8.06 -14.36 -34.42
N SER A 294 6.97 -15.05 -34.09
CA SER A 294 6.12 -15.74 -35.08
C SER A 294 5.49 -14.78 -36.07
N ILE A 295 5.09 -13.59 -35.63
CA ILE A 295 4.54 -12.55 -36.53
C ILE A 295 5.61 -12.05 -37.50
N ILE A 296 6.82 -11.75 -36.98
CA ILE A 296 7.92 -11.30 -37.84
C ILE A 296 8.23 -12.35 -38.92
N THR A 297 8.28 -13.63 -38.57
CA THR A 297 8.49 -14.72 -39.53
C THR A 297 7.35 -14.82 -40.54
N HIS A 298 6.10 -14.60 -40.13
CA HIS A 298 4.97 -14.64 -41.04
C HIS A 298 5.05 -13.55 -42.15
N PHE A 299 5.63 -12.40 -41.83
CA PHE A 299 5.81 -11.28 -42.78
C PHE A 299 7.23 -11.22 -43.37
N GLU A 300 7.98 -12.31 -43.37
CA GLU A 300 9.36 -12.38 -43.88
C GLU A 300 9.46 -11.94 -45.38
N THR A 301 8.48 -12.32 -46.19
CA THR A 301 8.44 -11.92 -47.63
C THR A 301 8.32 -10.40 -47.80
N ALA A 302 7.50 -9.74 -47.00
CA ALA A 302 7.35 -8.29 -47.01
C ALA A 302 8.65 -7.58 -46.54
N LEU A 303 9.31 -8.14 -45.51
CA LEU A 303 10.61 -7.64 -45.05
C LEU A 303 11.71 -7.83 -46.07
N ALA A 304 11.74 -8.96 -46.80
CA ALA A 304 12.72 -9.21 -47.86
C ALA A 304 12.56 -8.24 -49.04
N ALA A 305 11.33 -7.81 -49.32
CA ALA A 305 11.06 -6.82 -50.37
C ALA A 305 11.59 -5.40 -49.99
N ASN A 306 11.62 -5.05 -48.71
CA ASN A 306 12.18 -3.78 -48.25
C ASN A 306 12.82 -3.90 -46.85
N LEU A 307 14.11 -4.26 -46.85
CA LEU A 307 14.87 -4.52 -45.62
C LEU A 307 14.95 -3.31 -44.68
N VAL A 308 14.82 -2.09 -45.20
CA VAL A 308 14.84 -0.86 -44.39
C VAL A 308 13.69 -0.80 -43.37
N LEU A 309 12.55 -1.45 -43.70
CA LEU A 309 11.40 -1.52 -42.78
C LEU A 309 11.75 -2.20 -41.46
N SER A 310 12.62 -3.20 -41.48
CA SER A 310 13.02 -3.93 -40.25
C SER A 310 13.67 -3.02 -39.21
N SER A 311 14.37 -1.97 -39.64
CA SER A 311 15.04 -1.02 -38.72
C SER A 311 14.08 -0.21 -37.88
N PHE A 312 12.80 -0.13 -38.25
CA PHE A 312 11.80 0.65 -37.50
C PHE A 312 10.96 -0.19 -36.52
N ILE A 313 11.06 -1.52 -36.62
CA ILE A 313 10.32 -2.44 -35.71
C ILE A 313 10.54 -2.09 -34.24
N PRO A 314 11.79 -1.95 -33.73
CA PRO A 314 12.01 -1.65 -32.30
C PRO A 314 11.39 -0.32 -31.88
N MET A 315 11.45 0.71 -32.73
CA MET A 315 10.87 2.02 -32.46
C MET A 315 9.34 1.94 -32.35
N LEU A 316 8.68 1.22 -33.27
CA LEU A 316 7.22 1.09 -33.27
C LEU A 316 6.71 0.29 -32.09
N MET A 317 7.35 -0.81 -31.74
CA MET A 317 7.03 -1.61 -30.56
C MET A 317 7.19 -0.77 -29.29
N SER A 318 8.34 -0.11 -29.12
CA SER A 318 8.58 0.77 -27.96
C SER A 318 7.55 1.91 -27.87
N THR A 319 7.17 2.51 -29.01
CA THR A 319 6.14 3.56 -29.02
C THR A 319 4.79 3.01 -28.55
N GLY A 320 4.38 1.84 -29.02
CA GLY A 320 3.13 1.19 -28.61
C GLY A 320 3.14 0.86 -27.11
N GLY A 321 4.18 0.16 -26.66
CA GLY A 321 4.32 -0.23 -25.25
C GLY A 321 4.32 0.97 -24.29
N ASN A 322 5.11 2.00 -24.59
CA ASN A 322 5.16 3.21 -23.78
C ASN A 322 3.82 3.95 -23.74
N THR A 323 3.17 4.13 -24.87
CA THR A 323 1.89 4.83 -24.96
C THR A 323 0.79 4.10 -24.19
N GLY A 324 0.70 2.78 -24.35
CA GLY A 324 -0.28 1.96 -23.64
C GLY A 324 -0.01 1.90 -22.12
N SER A 325 1.25 1.81 -21.73
CA SER A 325 1.65 1.83 -20.32
C SER A 325 1.29 3.15 -19.63
N GLN A 326 1.50 4.30 -20.29
CA GLN A 326 1.09 5.60 -19.76
C GLN A 326 -0.42 5.71 -19.58
N ALA A 327 -1.21 5.25 -20.54
CA ALA A 327 -2.66 5.22 -20.42
C ALA A 327 -3.11 4.30 -19.27
N SER A 328 -2.56 3.09 -19.21
CA SER A 328 -2.89 2.11 -18.16
C SER A 328 -2.58 2.63 -16.76
N THR A 329 -1.37 3.13 -16.53
CA THR A 329 -0.97 3.68 -15.23
C THR A 329 -1.91 4.79 -14.77
N THR A 330 -2.33 5.69 -15.68
CA THR A 330 -3.27 6.76 -15.37
C THR A 330 -4.64 6.21 -14.96
N ILE A 331 -5.14 5.21 -15.68
CA ILE A 331 -6.44 4.58 -15.39
C ILE A 331 -6.40 3.76 -14.10
N ILE A 332 -5.33 2.97 -13.87
CA ILE A 332 -5.14 2.21 -12.63
C ILE A 332 -5.18 3.17 -11.43
N ARG A 333 -4.40 4.24 -11.47
CA ARG A 333 -4.36 5.23 -10.38
C ARG A 333 -5.73 5.88 -10.13
N SER A 334 -6.43 6.27 -11.20
CA SER A 334 -7.77 6.85 -11.05
C SER A 334 -8.82 5.83 -10.54
N LEU A 335 -8.62 4.53 -10.79
CA LEU A 335 -9.44 3.45 -10.25
C LEU A 335 -9.17 3.23 -8.75
N SER A 336 -7.90 3.24 -8.31
CA SER A 336 -7.52 3.15 -6.89
C SER A 336 -8.08 4.32 -6.10
N LEU A 337 -7.96 5.55 -6.61
CA LEU A 337 -8.52 6.75 -5.97
C LEU A 337 -10.06 6.84 -6.00
N GLY A 338 -10.74 5.93 -6.73
CA GLY A 338 -12.19 5.95 -6.88
C GLY A 338 -12.74 7.12 -7.70
N GLU A 339 -11.87 7.81 -8.48
CA GLU A 339 -12.24 8.96 -9.31
C GLU A 339 -13.10 8.54 -10.51
N ILE A 340 -12.90 7.34 -11.04
CA ILE A 340 -13.58 6.80 -12.21
C ILE A 340 -14.40 5.54 -11.87
N ARG A 341 -15.52 5.40 -12.57
CA ARG A 341 -16.45 4.27 -12.43
C ARG A 341 -16.75 3.66 -13.80
N TYR A 342 -17.29 2.45 -13.84
CA TYR A 342 -17.67 1.77 -15.09
C TYR A 342 -18.57 2.57 -16.03
N ARG A 343 -19.46 3.40 -15.48
CA ARG A 343 -20.33 4.30 -16.26
C ARG A 343 -19.57 5.37 -17.04
N ASP A 344 -18.33 5.64 -16.64
CA ASP A 344 -17.49 6.69 -17.23
C ASP A 344 -16.67 6.17 -18.43
N ILE A 345 -16.71 4.87 -18.73
CA ILE A 345 -15.97 4.24 -19.84
C ILE A 345 -16.10 5.01 -21.16
N PRO A 346 -17.29 5.41 -21.65
CA PRO A 346 -17.38 6.14 -22.93
C PRO A 346 -16.65 7.49 -22.90
N ARG A 347 -16.66 8.18 -21.76
CA ARG A 347 -15.94 9.45 -21.60
C ARG A 347 -14.44 9.24 -21.53
N ILE A 348 -14.00 8.19 -20.85
CA ILE A 348 -12.58 7.79 -20.78
C ILE A 348 -12.06 7.51 -22.18
N LEU A 349 -12.76 6.66 -22.94
CA LEU A 349 -12.36 6.31 -24.31
C LEU A 349 -12.29 7.54 -25.23
N LEU A 350 -13.27 8.46 -25.15
CA LEU A 350 -13.23 9.69 -25.93
C LEU A 350 -12.04 10.58 -25.55
N LYS A 351 -11.72 10.68 -24.25
CA LYS A 351 -10.57 11.44 -23.77
C LYS A 351 -9.26 10.82 -24.24
N GLU A 352 -9.12 9.51 -24.09
CA GLU A 352 -7.93 8.77 -24.51
C GLU A 352 -7.76 8.77 -26.04
N CYS A 353 -8.83 8.69 -26.82
CA CYS A 353 -8.76 8.90 -28.28
C CYS A 353 -8.22 10.29 -28.63
N GLY A 354 -8.71 11.33 -27.95
CA GLY A 354 -8.22 12.70 -28.15
C GLY A 354 -6.72 12.84 -27.84
N THR A 355 -6.31 12.30 -26.69
CA THR A 355 -4.90 12.27 -26.25
C THR A 355 -4.05 11.49 -27.27
N ALA A 356 -4.52 10.32 -27.70
CA ALA A 356 -3.84 9.47 -28.66
C ALA A 356 -3.60 10.16 -30.02
N ILE A 357 -4.61 10.88 -30.53
CA ILE A 357 -4.49 11.62 -31.79
C ILE A 357 -3.45 12.73 -31.65
N LEU A 358 -3.50 13.51 -30.57
CA LEU A 358 -2.54 14.58 -30.35
C LEU A 358 -1.10 14.06 -30.21
N CYS A 359 -0.90 13.04 -29.38
CA CYS A 359 0.41 12.41 -29.22
C CYS A 359 0.87 11.75 -30.52
N GLY A 360 0.01 10.98 -31.18
CA GLY A 360 0.33 10.28 -32.43
C GLY A 360 0.70 11.24 -33.58
N VAL A 361 -0.03 12.35 -33.74
CA VAL A 361 0.31 13.39 -34.74
C VAL A 361 1.64 14.05 -34.39
N THR A 362 1.87 14.41 -33.14
CA THR A 362 3.13 15.00 -32.66
C THR A 362 4.31 14.08 -32.95
N LEU A 363 4.21 12.81 -32.57
CA LEU A 363 5.25 11.81 -32.80
C LEU A 363 5.45 11.57 -34.29
N ALA A 364 4.39 11.49 -35.12
CA ALA A 364 4.47 11.27 -36.54
C ALA A 364 5.16 12.45 -37.24
N VAL A 365 4.84 13.70 -36.89
CA VAL A 365 5.47 14.90 -37.50
C VAL A 365 6.96 14.97 -37.16
N VAL A 366 7.31 14.80 -35.89
CA VAL A 366 8.71 14.82 -35.46
C VAL A 366 9.50 13.68 -36.07
N ASN A 367 8.93 12.48 -36.13
CA ASN A 367 9.59 11.33 -36.71
C ASN A 367 9.70 11.47 -38.24
N PHE A 368 8.71 12.03 -38.95
CA PHE A 368 8.80 12.32 -40.37
C PHE A 368 9.97 13.24 -40.68
N ALA A 369 10.10 14.33 -39.92
CA ALA A 369 11.24 15.24 -40.04
C ALA A 369 12.59 14.53 -39.82
N LYS A 370 12.66 13.67 -38.79
CA LYS A 370 13.85 12.85 -38.50
C LYS A 370 14.18 11.91 -39.67
N LEU A 371 13.19 11.18 -40.19
CA LEU A 371 13.36 10.23 -41.29
C LEU A 371 13.85 10.91 -42.56
N MET A 372 13.35 12.12 -42.88
CA MET A 372 13.73 12.85 -44.05
C MET A 372 15.08 13.57 -43.91
N LEU A 373 15.38 14.14 -42.78
CA LEU A 373 16.57 14.99 -42.59
C LEU A 373 17.79 14.20 -42.09
N ILE A 374 17.58 13.24 -41.19
CA ILE A 374 18.66 12.50 -40.52
C ILE A 374 18.86 11.15 -41.22
N ASP A 375 17.84 10.33 -41.25
CA ASP A 375 17.92 8.94 -41.75
C ASP A 375 17.91 8.88 -43.29
N ARG A 376 17.43 9.93 -43.96
CA ARG A 376 17.36 10.10 -45.42
C ARG A 376 16.68 8.91 -46.14
N VAL A 377 15.64 8.38 -45.51
CA VAL A 377 14.85 7.28 -46.08
C VAL A 377 13.86 7.80 -47.11
N GLY A 378 13.46 6.93 -48.05
CA GLY A 378 12.48 7.30 -49.08
C GLY A 378 11.13 7.74 -48.48
N VAL A 379 10.48 8.69 -49.16
CA VAL A 379 9.19 9.27 -48.70
C VAL A 379 8.14 8.20 -48.43
N MET A 380 8.06 7.14 -49.23
CA MET A 380 7.09 6.06 -49.05
C MET A 380 7.27 5.33 -47.73
N VAL A 381 8.50 4.96 -47.39
CA VAL A 381 8.83 4.33 -46.08
C VAL A 381 8.50 5.27 -44.92
N SER A 382 8.82 6.56 -45.08
CA SER A 382 8.51 7.58 -44.06
C SER A 382 7.01 7.70 -43.79
N ILE A 383 6.19 7.64 -44.83
CA ILE A 383 4.72 7.66 -44.73
C ILE A 383 4.21 6.41 -44.03
N VAL A 384 4.70 5.22 -44.40
CA VAL A 384 4.33 3.94 -43.74
C VAL A 384 4.60 4.02 -42.23
N VAL A 385 5.82 4.43 -41.86
CA VAL A 385 6.22 4.50 -40.45
C VAL A 385 5.38 5.53 -39.68
N CYS A 386 5.13 6.71 -40.23
CA CYS A 386 4.34 7.75 -39.58
C CYS A 386 2.85 7.39 -39.44
N LEU A 387 2.26 6.75 -40.46
CA LEU A 387 0.88 6.23 -40.36
C LEU A 387 0.79 5.13 -39.28
N THR A 388 1.81 4.27 -39.22
CA THR A 388 1.88 3.23 -38.21
C THR A 388 1.97 3.83 -36.81
N ILE A 389 2.81 4.84 -36.59
CA ILE A 389 2.91 5.53 -35.29
C ILE A 389 1.55 6.06 -34.83
N LEU A 390 0.82 6.72 -35.75
CA LEU A 390 -0.50 7.26 -35.46
C LEU A 390 -1.50 6.15 -35.09
N ALA A 391 -1.55 5.08 -35.89
CA ALA A 391 -2.43 3.94 -35.66
C ALA A 391 -2.08 3.21 -34.33
N VAL A 392 -0.79 2.97 -34.10
CA VAL A 392 -0.29 2.33 -32.87
C VAL A 392 -0.61 3.19 -31.66
N ALA A 393 -0.37 4.50 -31.70
CA ALA A 393 -0.70 5.39 -30.58
C ALA A 393 -2.20 5.33 -30.23
N LEU A 394 -3.08 5.31 -31.25
CA LEU A 394 -4.52 5.22 -31.04
C LEU A 394 -4.92 3.90 -30.39
N VAL A 395 -4.47 2.77 -30.94
CA VAL A 395 -4.82 1.45 -30.42
C VAL A 395 -4.18 1.22 -29.05
N ALA A 396 -2.95 1.68 -28.83
CA ALA A 396 -2.25 1.53 -27.56
C ALA A 396 -2.95 2.27 -26.40
N ASN A 397 -3.39 3.52 -26.61
CA ASN A 397 -4.17 4.24 -25.60
C ASN A 397 -5.50 3.54 -25.29
N LEU A 398 -6.20 3.04 -26.32
CA LEU A 398 -7.46 2.33 -26.12
C LEU A 398 -7.27 1.02 -25.36
N VAL A 399 -6.29 0.22 -25.74
CA VAL A 399 -5.98 -1.06 -25.05
C VAL A 399 -5.51 -0.76 -23.63
N GLY A 400 -4.56 0.17 -23.45
CA GLY A 400 -4.01 0.54 -22.15
C GLY A 400 -5.08 1.04 -21.19
N SER A 401 -6.07 1.80 -21.66
CA SER A 401 -7.16 2.29 -20.83
C SER A 401 -8.25 1.25 -20.55
N LEU A 402 -8.52 0.35 -21.50
CA LEU A 402 -9.58 -0.66 -21.34
C LEU A 402 -9.16 -1.86 -20.48
N MET A 403 -7.89 -2.29 -20.57
CA MET A 403 -7.42 -3.49 -19.88
C MET A 403 -7.59 -3.42 -18.34
N PRO A 404 -7.19 -2.35 -17.63
CA PRO A 404 -7.42 -2.25 -16.18
C PRO A 404 -8.91 -2.22 -15.81
N LEU A 405 -9.75 -1.57 -16.62
CA LEU A 405 -11.20 -1.52 -16.41
C LEU A 405 -11.85 -2.90 -16.57
N LEU A 406 -11.39 -3.69 -17.52
CA LEU A 406 -11.84 -5.07 -17.73
C LEU A 406 -11.37 -5.98 -16.59
N ALA A 407 -10.12 -5.85 -16.14
CA ALA A 407 -9.58 -6.61 -15.01
C ALA A 407 -10.45 -6.40 -13.76
N LYS A 408 -10.69 -5.16 -13.39
CA LYS A 408 -11.56 -4.83 -12.25
C LYS A 408 -12.98 -5.36 -12.40
N ARG A 409 -13.53 -5.36 -13.62
CA ARG A 409 -14.86 -5.94 -13.89
C ARG A 409 -14.91 -7.45 -13.69
N LEU A 410 -13.80 -8.13 -13.95
CA LEU A 410 -13.65 -9.57 -13.76
C LEU A 410 -13.27 -9.96 -12.33
N GLY A 411 -13.17 -8.99 -11.42
CA GLY A 411 -12.72 -9.20 -10.04
C GLY A 411 -11.22 -9.47 -9.92
N LEU A 412 -10.44 -9.11 -10.96
CA LEU A 412 -8.99 -9.16 -10.94
C LEU A 412 -8.42 -7.80 -10.53
N ASP A 413 -7.27 -7.82 -9.89
CA ASP A 413 -6.55 -6.60 -9.56
C ASP A 413 -6.11 -5.87 -10.85
N PRO A 414 -6.51 -4.59 -11.03
CA PRO A 414 -6.14 -3.81 -12.21
C PRO A 414 -4.63 -3.61 -12.36
N THR A 415 -3.85 -3.62 -11.27
CA THR A 415 -2.40 -3.39 -11.27
C THR A 415 -1.64 -4.49 -12.00
N VAL A 416 -2.15 -5.73 -12.00
CA VAL A 416 -1.59 -6.84 -12.78
C VAL A 416 -1.63 -6.56 -14.29
N MET A 417 -2.58 -5.73 -14.77
CA MET A 417 -2.70 -5.31 -16.17
C MET A 417 -1.81 -4.09 -16.48
N ALA A 418 -0.70 -3.95 -15.79
CA ALA A 418 0.20 -2.82 -15.97
C ALA A 418 1.27 -3.05 -17.05
N SER A 419 2.31 -2.25 -17.00
CA SER A 419 3.27 -2.00 -18.07
C SER A 419 3.80 -3.24 -18.80
N PRO A 420 4.34 -4.30 -18.18
CA PRO A 420 4.97 -5.40 -18.93
C PRO A 420 3.99 -6.24 -19.74
N LEU A 421 2.81 -6.51 -19.20
CA LEU A 421 1.78 -7.29 -19.92
C LEU A 421 1.20 -6.49 -21.09
N ILE A 422 0.88 -5.22 -20.88
CA ILE A 422 0.39 -4.32 -21.91
C ILE A 422 1.43 -4.15 -23.02
N SER A 423 2.70 -3.94 -22.67
CA SER A 423 3.76 -3.82 -23.66
C SER A 423 3.85 -5.06 -24.56
N THR A 424 3.77 -6.25 -23.98
CA THR A 424 3.81 -7.50 -24.74
C THR A 424 2.62 -7.64 -25.71
N ILE A 425 1.42 -7.26 -25.29
CA ILE A 425 0.22 -7.27 -26.13
C ILE A 425 0.38 -6.23 -27.27
N LEU A 426 0.86 -5.05 -26.92
CA LEU A 426 1.02 -3.96 -27.89
C LEU A 426 2.17 -4.16 -28.87
N ASP A 427 3.20 -4.92 -28.50
CA ASP A 427 4.24 -5.34 -29.43
C ASP A 427 3.65 -6.14 -30.58
N VAL A 428 2.82 -7.13 -30.28
CA VAL A 428 2.08 -7.94 -31.27
C VAL A 428 1.18 -7.06 -32.13
N VAL A 429 0.39 -6.21 -31.51
CA VAL A 429 -0.55 -5.31 -32.22
C VAL A 429 0.20 -4.32 -33.12
N SER A 430 1.27 -3.73 -32.61
CA SER A 430 2.11 -2.78 -33.38
C SER A 430 2.70 -3.41 -34.61
N LEU A 431 3.20 -4.64 -34.52
CA LEU A 431 3.73 -5.37 -35.67
C LEU A 431 2.66 -5.70 -36.72
N ILE A 432 1.50 -6.18 -36.28
CA ILE A 432 0.38 -6.47 -37.17
C ILE A 432 -0.04 -5.20 -37.89
N LEU A 433 -0.21 -4.09 -37.22
CA LEU A 433 -0.55 -2.81 -37.84
C LEU A 433 0.53 -2.35 -38.81
N PHE A 434 1.80 -2.43 -38.42
CA PHE A 434 2.93 -2.01 -39.24
C PHE A 434 3.01 -2.78 -40.55
N PHE A 435 2.99 -4.11 -40.50
CA PHE A 435 3.09 -4.93 -41.71
C PHE A 435 1.88 -4.79 -42.61
N ASN A 436 0.66 -4.71 -42.06
CA ASN A 436 -0.53 -4.48 -42.88
C ASN A 436 -0.49 -3.12 -43.60
N ILE A 437 -0.08 -2.05 -42.90
CA ILE A 437 0.08 -0.73 -43.50
C ILE A 437 1.18 -0.75 -44.57
N ALA A 438 2.30 -1.41 -44.31
CA ALA A 438 3.39 -1.54 -45.26
C ALA A 438 2.95 -2.28 -46.53
N VAL A 439 2.26 -3.41 -46.39
CA VAL A 439 1.72 -4.17 -47.54
C VAL A 439 0.76 -3.32 -48.38
N VAL A 440 -0.17 -2.62 -47.76
CA VAL A 440 -1.16 -1.78 -48.45
C VAL A 440 -0.51 -0.57 -49.15
N VAL A 441 0.38 0.15 -48.45
CA VAL A 441 0.97 1.41 -48.95
C VAL A 441 2.06 1.13 -50.01
N CYS A 442 2.85 0.08 -49.81
CA CYS A 442 3.94 -0.27 -50.75
C CYS A 442 3.51 -1.23 -51.85
N ASN A 443 2.25 -1.68 -51.91
CA ASN A 443 1.73 -2.68 -52.85
C ASN A 443 2.60 -3.97 -52.89
N MET A 444 2.98 -4.48 -51.73
CA MET A 444 3.80 -5.69 -51.57
C MET A 444 2.96 -6.96 -51.51
#